data_0e7b95f4c1a420ee8dca3b482cf1bec1
#
_entry.id   0e7b95f4c1a420ee8dca3b482cf1bec1
#
_cell.length_a   1.000
_cell.length_b   1.000
_cell.length_c   1.000
_cell.angle_alpha   90.00
_cell.angle_beta   90.00
_cell.angle_gamma   90.00
#
_symmetry.space_group_name_H-M   'P 1'
#
loop_
_entity.id
_entity.type
_entity.pdbx_description
1 polymer ?
#
loop_
_entity_poly.entity_id
_entity_poly.type
_entity_poly.pdbx_seq_one_letter_code
_entity_poly.pdbx_strand_id
1 'polypeptide(L)'
;WLTGLGATISAWWILVANAWMQYPIGCTFNPDTMRNEMTSFLDVALSPFAIDKFTHTITSSWILGAAFTVGVSCWYLLRKRHIELAKESIKVGAAVGLVASLLAGSTGHNSAYMVAQSQPMKLAAMEALYEGGTDQSLTAVAWVNPFEQPDYMNQSEPPMRIAVPNMLSILATKDAHGYVPGVKDIIRGYKKADGTMEPSLKEKQERGRNA
;
A
#
# COMPACT_ATOMS: atom_id res chain seq x y z
N TRP A 1 16.87 -21.94 10.74
CA TRP A 1 15.73 -22.34 9.94
C TRP A 1 14.40 -22.28 10.72
N LEU A 2 14.31 -22.91 11.90
CA LEU A 2 13.09 -22.91 12.72
C LEU A 2 12.64 -21.49 13.12
N THR A 3 13.57 -20.63 13.48
CA THR A 3 13.29 -19.22 13.80
C THR A 3 12.71 -18.47 12.60
N GLY A 4 13.29 -18.67 11.41
CA GLY A 4 12.78 -18.05 10.18
C GLY A 4 11.40 -18.55 9.82
N LEU A 5 11.15 -19.85 9.95
CA LEU A 5 9.83 -20.44 9.73
C LEU A 5 8.79 -19.88 10.72
N GLY A 6 9.15 -19.84 12.01
CA GLY A 6 8.27 -19.28 13.05
C GLY A 6 7.94 -17.80 12.80
N ALA A 7 8.92 -17.00 12.41
CA ALA A 7 8.72 -15.60 12.05
C ALA A 7 7.80 -15.43 10.85
N THR A 8 7.94 -16.29 9.82
CA THR A 8 7.09 -16.26 8.64
C THR A 8 5.62 -16.60 8.97
N ILE A 9 5.39 -17.64 9.80
CA ILE A 9 4.05 -18.02 10.25
C ILE A 9 3.43 -16.89 11.11
N SER A 10 4.22 -16.30 12.01
CA SER A 10 3.78 -15.16 12.82
C SER A 10 3.41 -13.95 11.95
N ALA A 11 4.22 -13.66 10.93
CA ALA A 11 3.94 -12.57 9.99
C ALA A 11 2.61 -12.80 9.23
N TRP A 12 2.30 -14.04 8.85
CA TRP A 12 1.02 -14.38 8.24
C TRP A 12 -0.15 -13.95 9.13
N TRP A 13 -0.18 -14.36 10.38
CA TRP A 13 -1.29 -14.05 11.30
C TRP A 13 -1.45 -12.56 11.58
N ILE A 14 -0.35 -11.85 11.78
CA ILE A 14 -0.38 -10.40 12.00
C ILE A 14 -0.94 -9.67 10.76
N LEU A 15 -0.53 -10.10 9.57
CA LEU A 15 -0.96 -9.47 8.34
C LEU A 15 -2.41 -9.82 7.96
N VAL A 16 -2.88 -11.03 8.30
CA VAL A 16 -4.31 -11.39 8.19
C VAL A 16 -5.16 -10.47 9.06
N ALA A 17 -4.80 -10.29 10.33
CA ALA A 17 -5.50 -9.38 11.23
C ALA A 17 -5.47 -7.93 10.74
N ASN A 18 -4.31 -7.45 10.26
CA ASN A 18 -4.15 -6.11 9.70
C ASN A 18 -4.99 -5.91 8.43
N ALA A 19 -5.05 -6.91 7.54
CA ALA A 19 -5.87 -6.87 6.34
C ALA A 19 -7.36 -6.79 6.69
N TRP A 20 -7.80 -7.63 7.62
CA TRP A 20 -9.18 -7.65 8.09
C TRP A 20 -9.63 -6.32 8.71
N MET A 21 -8.79 -5.69 9.55
CA MET A 21 -9.09 -4.38 10.13
C MET A 21 -9.27 -3.27 9.07
N GLN A 22 -8.62 -3.40 7.92
CA GLN A 22 -8.71 -2.40 6.86
C GLN A 22 -9.85 -2.67 5.88
N TYR A 23 -10.12 -3.94 5.60
CA TYR A 23 -11.18 -4.38 4.71
C TYR A 23 -11.78 -5.69 5.23
N PRO A 24 -12.82 -5.63 6.07
CA PRO A 24 -13.41 -6.79 6.73
C PRO A 24 -14.16 -7.67 5.71
N ILE A 25 -13.55 -8.80 5.36
CA ILE A 25 -14.14 -9.86 4.52
C ILE A 25 -14.45 -11.06 5.42
N GLY A 26 -15.42 -11.87 5.08
CA GLY A 26 -15.80 -13.10 5.81
C GLY A 26 -16.43 -12.81 7.18
N CYS A 27 -17.09 -11.66 7.30
CA CYS A 27 -17.86 -11.31 8.49
C CYS A 27 -19.14 -10.58 8.10
N THR A 28 -20.11 -10.62 9.00
CA THR A 28 -21.38 -9.89 8.91
C THR A 28 -21.52 -8.96 10.11
N PHE A 29 -22.05 -7.77 9.86
CA PHE A 29 -22.36 -6.86 10.94
C PHE A 29 -23.62 -7.34 11.67
N ASN A 30 -23.52 -7.53 12.99
CA ASN A 30 -24.63 -7.87 13.84
C ASN A 30 -25.10 -6.57 14.56
N PRO A 31 -26.29 -6.05 14.22
CA PRO A 31 -26.78 -4.81 14.84
C PRO A 31 -27.12 -4.96 16.32
N ASP A 32 -27.48 -6.17 16.79
CA ASP A 32 -27.83 -6.39 18.20
C ASP A 32 -26.61 -6.32 19.11
N THR A 33 -25.47 -6.79 18.63
CA THR A 33 -24.20 -6.75 19.39
C THR A 33 -23.30 -5.58 18.99
N MET A 34 -23.68 -4.82 17.95
CA MET A 34 -22.88 -3.74 17.34
C MET A 34 -21.47 -4.18 16.97
N ARG A 35 -21.33 -5.39 16.46
CA ARG A 35 -20.03 -6.01 16.11
C ARG A 35 -20.05 -6.66 14.74
N ASN A 36 -18.88 -6.72 14.12
CA ASN A 36 -18.64 -7.59 12.98
C ASN A 36 -18.34 -9.00 13.51
N GLU A 37 -19.23 -9.95 13.21
CA GLU A 37 -19.08 -11.35 13.59
C GLU A 37 -18.49 -12.14 12.42
N MET A 38 -17.46 -12.93 12.72
CA MET A 38 -16.79 -13.76 11.71
C MET A 38 -17.70 -14.89 11.27
N THR A 39 -18.00 -14.94 9.97
CA THR A 39 -18.81 -16.00 9.35
C THR A 39 -17.95 -17.08 8.71
N SER A 40 -16.78 -16.73 8.20
CA SER A 40 -15.87 -17.67 7.54
C SER A 40 -14.41 -17.32 7.87
N PHE A 41 -13.78 -18.19 8.65
CA PHE A 41 -12.37 -18.05 9.00
C PHE A 41 -11.43 -18.16 7.79
N LEU A 42 -11.74 -19.07 6.85
CA LEU A 42 -10.91 -19.26 5.66
C LEU A 42 -10.97 -18.03 4.74
N ASP A 43 -12.13 -17.39 4.60
CA ASP A 43 -12.26 -16.19 3.78
C ASP A 43 -11.48 -15.02 4.38
N VAL A 44 -11.40 -14.94 5.71
CA VAL A 44 -10.55 -13.96 6.40
C VAL A 44 -9.07 -14.27 6.16
N ALA A 45 -8.64 -15.51 6.44
CA ALA A 45 -7.24 -15.92 6.37
C ALA A 45 -6.69 -15.89 4.94
N LEU A 46 -7.49 -16.28 3.95
CA LEU A 46 -7.10 -16.35 2.54
C LEU A 46 -7.64 -15.16 1.73
N SER A 47 -8.01 -14.07 2.39
CA SER A 47 -8.48 -12.88 1.68
C SER A 47 -7.41 -12.35 0.72
N PRO A 48 -7.80 -11.84 -0.47
CA PRO A 48 -6.86 -11.26 -1.42
C PRO A 48 -5.97 -10.18 -0.79
N PHE A 49 -6.51 -9.39 0.14
CA PHE A 49 -5.77 -8.37 0.88
C PHE A 49 -4.70 -8.97 1.80
N ALA A 50 -5.02 -10.08 2.49
CA ALA A 50 -4.05 -10.75 3.37
C ALA A 50 -2.93 -11.38 2.56
N ILE A 51 -3.25 -12.06 1.46
CA ILE A 51 -2.28 -12.69 0.57
C ILE A 51 -1.35 -11.64 -0.04
N ASP A 52 -1.89 -10.54 -0.56
CA ASP A 52 -1.12 -9.46 -1.18
C ASP A 52 -0.15 -8.83 -0.17
N LYS A 53 -0.65 -8.45 1.01
CA LYS A 53 0.16 -7.87 2.08
C LYS A 53 1.26 -8.82 2.56
N PHE A 54 0.94 -10.10 2.72
CA PHE A 54 1.92 -11.10 3.12
C PHE A 54 3.01 -11.26 2.06
N THR A 55 2.63 -11.43 0.80
CA THR A 55 3.59 -11.61 -0.30
C THR A 55 4.50 -10.38 -0.44
N HIS A 56 3.92 -9.18 -0.38
CA HIS A 56 4.69 -7.94 -0.43
C HIS A 56 5.65 -7.80 0.75
N THR A 57 5.24 -8.15 1.95
CA THR A 57 6.09 -8.07 3.16
C THR A 57 7.23 -9.08 3.09
N ILE A 58 6.99 -10.31 2.65
CA ILE A 58 8.03 -11.34 2.53
C ILE A 58 9.03 -10.96 1.44
N THR A 59 8.57 -10.50 0.27
CA THR A 59 9.48 -10.07 -0.80
C THR A 59 10.31 -8.86 -0.40
N SER A 60 9.75 -7.91 0.32
CA SER A 60 10.49 -6.77 0.89
C SER A 60 11.55 -7.22 1.90
N SER A 61 11.24 -8.22 2.72
CA SER A 61 12.21 -8.81 3.66
C SER A 61 13.36 -9.50 2.94
N TRP A 62 13.10 -10.14 1.80
CA TRP A 62 14.16 -10.73 0.97
C TRP A 62 15.07 -9.68 0.34
N ILE A 63 14.52 -8.54 -0.08
CA ILE A 63 15.33 -7.40 -0.57
C ILE A 63 16.27 -6.92 0.53
N LEU A 64 15.76 -6.75 1.75
CA LEU A 64 16.58 -6.35 2.89
C LEU A 64 17.70 -7.35 3.18
N GLY A 65 17.38 -8.65 3.22
CA GLY A 65 18.36 -9.73 3.42
C GLY A 65 19.42 -9.76 2.32
N ALA A 66 19.01 -9.57 1.07
CA ALA A 66 19.91 -9.50 -0.07
C ALA A 66 20.86 -8.30 0.01
N ALA A 67 20.32 -7.11 0.30
CA ALA A 67 21.11 -5.89 0.47
C ALA A 67 22.12 -6.00 1.61
N PHE A 68 21.70 -6.58 2.75
CA PHE A 68 22.59 -6.84 3.88
C PHE A 68 23.74 -7.80 3.48
N THR A 69 23.41 -8.91 2.82
CA THR A 69 24.40 -9.89 2.36
C THR A 69 25.41 -9.26 1.40
N VAL A 70 24.95 -8.49 0.43
CA VAL A 70 25.82 -7.77 -0.51
C VAL A 70 26.68 -6.75 0.23
N GLY A 71 26.10 -5.96 1.14
CA GLY A 71 26.81 -4.96 1.91
C GLY A 71 27.97 -5.55 2.76
N VAL A 72 27.70 -6.63 3.49
CA VAL A 72 28.72 -7.32 4.28
C VAL A 72 29.80 -7.93 3.38
N SER A 73 29.40 -8.49 2.26
CA SER A 73 30.35 -9.09 1.30
C SER A 73 31.26 -8.02 0.67
N CYS A 74 30.73 -6.87 0.32
CA CYS A 74 31.53 -5.73 -0.16
C CYS A 74 32.53 -5.26 0.90
N TRP A 75 32.11 -5.23 2.18
CA TRP A 75 33.02 -4.91 3.27
C TRP A 75 34.17 -5.91 3.37
N TYR A 76 33.92 -7.22 3.22
CA TYR A 76 34.98 -8.25 3.18
C TYR A 76 35.95 -8.05 2.00
N LEU A 77 35.44 -7.69 0.82
CA LEU A 77 36.29 -7.38 -0.35
C LEU A 77 37.19 -6.17 -0.09
N LEU A 78 36.66 -5.09 0.47
CA LEU A 78 37.43 -3.89 0.82
C LEU A 78 38.53 -4.21 1.83
N ARG A 79 38.28 -5.13 2.78
CA ARG A 79 39.26 -5.60 3.76
C ARG A 79 40.18 -6.69 3.23
N LYS A 80 40.03 -7.09 1.96
CA LYS A 80 40.80 -8.20 1.33
C LYS A 80 40.75 -9.53 2.12
N ARG A 81 39.60 -9.80 2.77
CA ARG A 81 39.36 -11.02 3.56
C ARG A 81 38.28 -11.86 2.91
N HIS A 82 38.43 -13.20 2.93
CA HIS A 82 37.44 -14.16 2.44
C HIS A 82 36.89 -13.82 1.05
N ILE A 83 37.80 -13.47 0.11
CA ILE A 83 37.45 -12.91 -1.20
C ILE A 83 36.51 -13.81 -1.99
N GLU A 84 36.79 -15.12 -2.03
CA GLU A 84 35.95 -16.07 -2.79
C GLU A 84 34.55 -16.22 -2.19
N LEU A 85 34.46 -16.31 -0.85
CA LEU A 85 33.17 -16.33 -0.15
C LEU A 85 32.37 -15.04 -0.45
N ALA A 86 33.03 -13.89 -0.37
CA ALA A 86 32.39 -12.61 -0.63
C ALA A 86 31.86 -12.49 -2.07
N LYS A 87 32.63 -12.95 -3.07
CA LYS A 87 32.18 -12.96 -4.47
C LYS A 87 30.96 -13.84 -4.68
N GLU A 88 30.96 -15.05 -4.14
CA GLU A 88 29.81 -15.96 -4.27
C GLU A 88 28.58 -15.44 -3.52
N SER A 89 28.77 -14.88 -2.32
CA SER A 89 27.69 -14.26 -1.57
C SER A 89 27.08 -13.07 -2.30
N ILE A 90 27.87 -12.23 -2.99
CA ILE A 90 27.35 -11.13 -3.81
C ILE A 90 26.52 -11.67 -4.97
N LYS A 91 26.96 -12.70 -5.66
CA LYS A 91 26.19 -13.30 -6.77
C LYS A 91 24.81 -13.77 -6.31
N VAL A 92 24.78 -14.53 -5.20
CA VAL A 92 23.52 -15.03 -4.63
C VAL A 92 22.66 -13.88 -4.14
N GLY A 93 23.23 -12.94 -3.37
CA GLY A 93 22.52 -11.78 -2.86
C GLY A 93 21.95 -10.90 -3.98
N ALA A 94 22.73 -10.63 -5.04
CA ALA A 94 22.27 -9.85 -6.18
C ALA A 94 21.13 -10.55 -6.95
N ALA A 95 21.23 -11.86 -7.18
CA ALA A 95 20.19 -12.63 -7.86
C ALA A 95 18.89 -12.64 -7.06
N VAL A 96 18.97 -12.95 -5.76
CA VAL A 96 17.79 -12.93 -4.86
C VAL A 96 17.21 -11.53 -4.77
N GLY A 97 18.03 -10.50 -4.61
CA GLY A 97 17.61 -9.11 -4.55
C GLY A 97 16.90 -8.64 -5.81
N LEU A 98 17.40 -9.02 -6.99
CA LEU A 98 16.76 -8.70 -8.26
C LEU A 98 15.36 -9.33 -8.38
N VAL A 99 15.28 -10.65 -8.15
CA VAL A 99 13.99 -11.36 -8.21
C VAL A 99 13.01 -10.80 -7.20
N ALA A 100 13.45 -10.59 -5.95
CA ALA A 100 12.61 -10.02 -4.91
C ALA A 100 12.14 -8.60 -5.24
N SER A 101 12.97 -7.76 -5.86
CA SER A 101 12.59 -6.40 -6.28
C SER A 101 11.51 -6.41 -7.36
N LEU A 102 11.60 -7.30 -8.34
CA LEU A 102 10.57 -7.45 -9.37
C LEU A 102 9.23 -7.93 -8.76
N LEU A 103 9.28 -8.89 -7.85
CA LEU A 103 8.10 -9.38 -7.15
C LEU A 103 7.50 -8.28 -6.22
N ALA A 104 8.33 -7.54 -5.49
CA ALA A 104 7.86 -6.45 -4.64
C ALA A 104 7.23 -5.31 -5.46
N GLY A 105 7.78 -5.01 -6.63
CA GLY A 105 7.19 -4.03 -7.56
C GLY A 105 5.80 -4.47 -8.04
N SER A 106 5.64 -5.72 -8.44
CA SER A 106 4.35 -6.24 -8.90
C SER A 106 3.29 -6.32 -7.78
N THR A 107 3.67 -6.79 -6.60
CA THR A 107 2.76 -6.83 -5.44
C THR A 107 2.44 -5.44 -4.92
N GLY A 108 3.41 -4.51 -4.92
CA GLY A 108 3.18 -3.11 -4.56
C GLY A 108 2.19 -2.41 -5.49
N HIS A 109 2.28 -2.66 -6.81
CA HIS A 109 1.31 -2.16 -7.78
C HIS A 109 -0.10 -2.70 -7.49
N ASN A 110 -0.23 -4.01 -7.23
CA ASN A 110 -1.50 -4.62 -6.90
C ASN A 110 -2.08 -4.06 -5.58
N SER A 111 -1.23 -3.89 -4.56
CA SER A 111 -1.62 -3.30 -3.28
C SER A 111 -2.15 -1.87 -3.42
N ALA A 112 -1.48 -1.03 -4.21
CA ALA A 112 -1.94 0.34 -4.49
C ALA A 112 -3.30 0.35 -5.20
N TYR A 113 -3.48 -0.52 -6.20
CA TYR A 113 -4.77 -0.67 -6.88
C TYR A 113 -5.88 -1.10 -5.92
N MET A 114 -5.65 -2.10 -5.06
CA MET A 114 -6.62 -2.55 -4.07
C MET A 114 -7.00 -1.45 -3.07
N VAL A 115 -6.03 -0.64 -2.62
CA VAL A 115 -6.30 0.51 -1.74
C VAL A 115 -7.11 1.58 -2.48
N ALA A 116 -6.81 1.86 -3.74
CA ALA A 116 -7.56 2.80 -4.55
C ALA A 116 -9.05 2.42 -4.66
N GLN A 117 -9.33 1.13 -4.85
CA GLN A 117 -10.70 0.62 -4.99
C GLN A 117 -11.46 0.54 -3.66
N SER A 118 -10.79 0.17 -2.57
CA SER A 118 -11.44 -0.06 -1.28
C SER A 118 -11.42 1.14 -0.36
N GLN A 119 -10.38 1.96 -0.42
CA GLN A 119 -10.13 3.08 0.52
C GLN A 119 -9.59 4.31 -0.22
N PRO A 120 -10.34 4.91 -1.16
CA PRO A 120 -9.87 6.03 -1.97
C PRO A 120 -9.43 7.24 -1.14
N MET A 121 -10.08 7.52 -0.03
CA MET A 121 -9.68 8.59 0.90
C MET A 121 -8.30 8.34 1.50
N LYS A 122 -7.95 7.08 1.80
CA LYS A 122 -6.65 6.72 2.32
C LYS A 122 -5.56 6.94 1.26
N LEU A 123 -5.82 6.55 0.01
CA LEU A 123 -4.90 6.80 -1.09
C LEU A 123 -4.68 8.30 -1.29
N ALA A 124 -5.75 9.08 -1.37
CA ALA A 124 -5.68 10.53 -1.55
C ALA A 124 -4.90 11.21 -0.41
N ALA A 125 -5.09 10.76 0.84
CA ALA A 125 -4.35 11.28 1.99
C ALA A 125 -2.86 10.89 1.97
N MET A 126 -2.53 9.66 1.56
CA MET A 126 -1.13 9.20 1.47
C MET A 126 -0.33 9.96 0.41
N GLU A 127 -0.98 10.33 -0.69
CA GLU A 127 -0.37 11.04 -1.82
C GLU A 127 -0.47 12.57 -1.71
N ALA A 128 -1.05 13.08 -0.61
CA ALA A 128 -1.38 14.51 -0.46
C ALA A 128 -2.17 15.06 -1.66
N LEU A 129 -3.05 14.24 -2.23
CA LEU A 129 -3.89 14.57 -3.38
C LEU A 129 -5.15 15.27 -2.89
N TYR A 130 -5.12 16.60 -2.88
CA TYR A 130 -6.28 17.39 -2.41
C TYR A 130 -7.37 17.50 -3.48
N GLU A 131 -6.99 17.67 -4.73
CA GLU A 131 -7.91 17.73 -5.88
C GLU A 131 -7.65 16.54 -6.80
N GLY A 132 -8.71 15.87 -7.19
CA GLY A 132 -8.63 14.74 -8.12
C GLY A 132 -8.52 15.19 -9.56
N GLY A 133 -8.18 14.26 -10.42
CA GLY A 133 -8.05 14.51 -11.84
C GLY A 133 -7.60 13.29 -12.61
N THR A 134 -7.46 13.46 -13.91
CA THR A 134 -6.76 12.53 -14.80
C THR A 134 -5.26 12.83 -14.78
N ASP A 135 -4.44 11.89 -15.26
CA ASP A 135 -2.99 12.07 -15.41
C ASP A 135 -2.26 12.40 -14.08
N GLN A 136 -2.77 11.88 -12.97
CA GLN A 136 -2.24 12.17 -11.64
C GLN A 136 -0.84 11.60 -11.44
N SER A 137 0.04 12.44 -10.91
CA SER A 137 1.44 12.10 -10.62
C SER A 137 1.57 11.42 -9.27
N LEU A 138 2.44 10.41 -9.18
CA LEU A 138 2.83 9.78 -7.92
C LEU A 138 3.90 10.64 -7.24
N THR A 139 3.62 11.12 -6.03
CA THR A 139 4.54 11.94 -5.27
C THR A 139 5.58 11.06 -4.57
N ALA A 140 6.84 11.15 -4.98
CA ALA A 140 7.94 10.44 -4.34
C ALA A 140 8.46 11.17 -3.08
N VAL A 141 8.56 12.49 -3.14
CA VAL A 141 8.99 13.35 -2.03
C VAL A 141 8.19 14.64 -2.09
N ALA A 142 7.64 15.06 -0.97
CA ALA A 142 6.97 16.35 -0.84
C ALA A 142 7.48 17.09 0.41
N TRP A 143 7.63 18.40 0.30
CA TRP A 143 7.91 19.25 1.44
C TRP A 143 6.61 19.80 2.03
N VAL A 144 6.29 19.38 3.23
CA VAL A 144 5.10 19.84 3.97
C VAL A 144 5.56 20.73 5.12
N ASN A 145 4.90 21.88 5.30
CA ASN A 145 5.19 22.77 6.42
C ASN A 145 4.64 22.17 7.73
N PRO A 146 5.49 21.75 8.68
CA PRO A 146 5.03 21.10 9.91
C PRO A 146 4.37 22.06 10.91
N PHE A 147 4.46 23.37 10.68
CA PHE A 147 3.92 24.40 11.56
C PHE A 147 2.57 24.93 11.10
N GLU A 148 2.09 24.49 9.94
CA GLU A 148 0.82 24.92 9.38
C GLU A 148 -0.28 23.97 9.81
N GLN A 149 -1.42 24.50 10.26
CA GLN A 149 -2.58 23.68 10.60
C GLN A 149 -3.19 23.11 9.31
N PRO A 150 -3.49 21.82 9.25
CA PRO A 150 -4.04 21.21 8.04
C PRO A 150 -5.45 21.71 7.78
N ASP A 151 -5.64 22.49 6.72
CA ASP A 151 -6.94 22.89 6.19
C ASP A 151 -7.23 22.12 4.91
N TYR A 152 -7.88 20.99 5.04
CA TYR A 152 -8.15 20.06 3.93
C TYR A 152 -9.00 20.65 2.81
N MET A 153 -9.76 21.70 3.09
CA MET A 153 -10.66 22.33 2.11
C MET A 153 -10.00 23.44 1.32
N ASN A 154 -9.05 24.16 1.93
CA ASN A 154 -8.39 25.31 1.30
C ASN A 154 -6.94 24.99 0.89
N GLN A 155 -6.37 23.91 1.41
CA GLN A 155 -5.01 23.50 1.09
C GLN A 155 -4.92 23.01 -0.36
N SER A 156 -3.88 23.44 -1.06
CA SER A 156 -3.48 22.96 -2.37
C SER A 156 -2.33 21.97 -2.24
N GLU A 157 -1.94 21.40 -3.36
CA GLU A 157 -0.78 20.50 -3.41
C GLU A 157 0.49 21.15 -2.87
N PRO A 158 1.41 20.36 -2.24
CA PRO A 158 2.67 20.89 -1.72
C PRO A 158 3.45 21.64 -2.80
N PRO A 159 3.98 22.85 -2.50
CA PRO A 159 4.64 23.70 -3.49
C PRO A 159 5.96 23.12 -4.03
N MET A 160 6.61 22.27 -3.23
CA MET A 160 7.83 21.55 -3.63
C MET A 160 7.58 20.06 -3.53
N ARG A 161 7.52 19.38 -4.69
CA ARG A 161 7.39 17.94 -4.78
C ARG A 161 8.23 17.37 -5.93
N ILE A 162 8.76 16.18 -5.73
CA ILE A 162 9.32 15.34 -6.78
C ILE A 162 8.28 14.25 -7.05
N ALA A 163 7.73 14.26 -8.25
CA ALA A 163 6.65 13.36 -8.61
C ALA A 163 6.93 12.70 -9.97
N VAL A 164 6.44 11.46 -10.14
CA VAL A 164 6.50 10.72 -11.40
C VAL A 164 5.18 10.94 -12.13
N PRO A 165 5.20 11.55 -13.35
CA PRO A 165 3.99 11.85 -14.10
C PRO A 165 3.15 10.60 -14.38
N ASN A 166 1.82 10.72 -14.33
CA ASN A 166 0.80 9.72 -14.65
C ASN A 166 0.85 8.42 -13.84
N MET A 167 1.86 8.25 -13.00
CA MET A 167 2.09 6.99 -12.29
C MET A 167 0.98 6.70 -11.27
N LEU A 168 0.43 7.72 -10.60
CA LEU A 168 -0.66 7.52 -9.65
C LEU A 168 -1.96 7.07 -10.37
N SER A 169 -2.27 7.64 -11.53
CA SER A 169 -3.39 7.17 -12.36
C SER A 169 -3.22 5.71 -12.78
N ILE A 170 -2.02 5.34 -13.26
CA ILE A 170 -1.71 3.94 -13.61
C ILE A 170 -1.88 3.00 -12.41
N LEU A 171 -1.36 3.38 -11.24
CA LEU A 171 -1.44 2.56 -10.03
C LEU A 171 -2.87 2.40 -9.52
N ALA A 172 -3.66 3.48 -9.55
CA ALA A 172 -5.00 3.49 -8.98
C ALA A 172 -6.06 2.88 -9.91
N THR A 173 -5.89 3.00 -11.23
CA THR A 173 -6.94 2.65 -12.22
C THR A 173 -6.48 1.66 -13.29
N LYS A 174 -5.18 1.37 -13.39
CA LYS A 174 -4.52 0.62 -14.47
C LYS A 174 -4.61 1.33 -15.83
N ASP A 175 -4.94 2.63 -15.83
CA ASP A 175 -5.00 3.50 -17.00
C ASP A 175 -4.19 4.77 -16.72
N ALA A 176 -3.34 5.17 -17.67
CA ALA A 176 -2.51 6.37 -17.55
C ALA A 176 -3.35 7.67 -17.45
N HIS A 177 -4.54 7.65 -18.03
CA HIS A 177 -5.50 8.77 -18.05
C HIS A 177 -6.68 8.55 -17.10
N GLY A 178 -6.61 7.51 -16.23
CA GLY A 178 -7.65 7.19 -15.28
C GLY A 178 -7.84 8.30 -14.25
N TYR A 179 -9.11 8.62 -13.93
CA TYR A 179 -9.44 9.61 -12.92
C TYR A 179 -9.18 9.08 -11.51
N VAL A 180 -8.41 9.82 -10.73
CA VAL A 180 -8.14 9.54 -9.30
C VAL A 180 -8.79 10.63 -8.46
N PRO A 181 -9.73 10.29 -7.55
CA PRO A 181 -10.38 11.28 -6.70
C PRO A 181 -9.44 11.81 -5.61
N GLY A 182 -9.45 13.13 -5.43
CA GLY A 182 -8.75 13.80 -4.34
C GLY A 182 -9.60 13.87 -3.06
N VAL A 183 -8.99 14.35 -1.98
CA VAL A 183 -9.66 14.52 -0.68
C VAL A 183 -10.93 15.37 -0.80
N LYS A 184 -10.84 16.50 -1.52
CA LYS A 184 -11.98 17.41 -1.69
C LYS A 184 -13.13 16.77 -2.48
N ASP A 185 -12.81 15.97 -3.50
CA ASP A 185 -13.82 15.28 -4.30
C ASP A 185 -14.57 14.23 -3.49
N ILE A 186 -13.84 13.46 -2.69
CA ILE A 186 -14.44 12.42 -1.85
C ILE A 186 -15.33 13.05 -0.78
N ILE A 187 -14.97 14.23 -0.24
CA ILE A 187 -15.82 14.96 0.71
C ILE A 187 -17.07 15.49 0.05
N ARG A 188 -16.96 16.07 -1.15
CA ARG A 188 -18.07 16.70 -1.89
C ARG A 188 -18.96 15.71 -2.64
N GLY A 189 -18.46 14.53 -2.91
CA GLY A 189 -19.00 13.58 -3.88
C GLY A 189 -18.45 13.82 -5.28
N TYR A 190 -18.23 12.75 -6.03
CA TYR A 190 -17.63 12.80 -7.37
C TYR A 190 -18.25 11.75 -8.30
N LYS A 191 -18.07 11.96 -9.61
CA LYS A 191 -18.52 11.02 -10.61
C LYS A 191 -17.42 9.98 -10.88
N LYS A 192 -17.74 8.70 -10.72
CA LYS A 192 -16.84 7.58 -11.05
C LYS A 192 -16.67 7.40 -12.56
N ALA A 193 -15.66 6.64 -12.96
CA ALA A 193 -15.42 6.31 -14.37
C ALA A 193 -16.58 5.56 -15.03
N ASP A 194 -17.35 4.79 -14.26
CA ASP A 194 -18.57 4.08 -14.71
C ASP A 194 -19.81 4.99 -14.88
N GLY A 195 -19.65 6.28 -14.60
CA GLY A 195 -20.72 7.29 -14.69
C GLY A 195 -21.59 7.37 -13.45
N THR A 196 -21.43 6.52 -12.45
CA THR A 196 -22.14 6.58 -11.18
C THR A 196 -21.63 7.72 -10.30
N MET A 197 -22.55 8.34 -9.53
CA MET A 197 -22.18 9.37 -8.55
C MET A 197 -21.84 8.72 -7.22
N GLU A 198 -20.61 8.92 -6.76
CA GLU A 198 -20.24 8.61 -5.39
C GLU A 198 -20.79 9.70 -4.46
N PRO A 199 -21.63 9.34 -3.46
CA PRO A 199 -22.25 10.32 -2.58
C PRO A 199 -21.21 11.04 -1.72
N SER A 200 -21.54 12.26 -1.31
CA SER A 200 -20.72 13.06 -0.40
C SER A 200 -20.55 12.39 0.97
N LEU A 201 -19.51 12.78 1.70
CA LEU A 201 -19.26 12.25 3.03
C LEU A 201 -20.45 12.53 3.98
N LYS A 202 -21.12 13.69 3.84
CA LYS A 202 -22.32 14.02 4.62
C LYS A 202 -23.48 13.07 4.34
N GLU A 203 -23.75 12.80 3.08
CA GLU A 203 -24.80 11.85 2.69
C GLU A 203 -24.52 10.43 3.18
N LYS A 204 -23.25 9.99 3.16
CA LYS A 204 -22.86 8.70 3.72
C LYS A 204 -23.10 8.63 5.23
N GLN A 205 -22.76 9.71 5.96
CA GLN A 205 -23.00 9.81 7.40
C GLN A 205 -24.49 9.82 7.74
N GLU A 206 -25.31 10.50 6.94
CA GLU A 206 -26.77 10.53 7.12
C GLU A 206 -27.40 9.16 6.87
N ARG A 207 -26.96 8.47 5.80
CA ARG A 207 -27.41 7.09 5.55
C ARG A 207 -27.05 6.15 6.70
N GLY A 208 -25.82 6.25 7.24
CA GLY A 208 -25.39 5.42 8.38
C GLY A 208 -26.09 5.76 9.70
N ARG A 209 -26.67 6.96 9.85
CA ARG A 209 -27.52 7.31 11.03
C ARG A 209 -28.94 6.79 10.90
N ASN A 210 -29.42 6.60 9.68
CA ASN A 210 -30.79 6.19 9.39
C ASN A 210 -30.93 4.68 9.16
N ALA A 211 -29.81 3.93 9.17
CA ALA A 211 -29.77 2.47 9.04
C ALA A 211 -29.77 1.81 10.43
#